data_e6f4c3f47519ebdc68849c3c45ba4809
#
_entry.id   e6f4c3f47519ebdc68849c3c45ba4809
#
_cell.length_a   1.000
_cell.length_b   1.000
_cell.length_c   1.000
_cell.angle_alpha   90.00
_cell.angle_beta   90.00
_cell.angle_gamma   90.00
#
_symmetry.space_group_name_H-M   'P 1'
#
loop_
_entity.id
_entity.type
_entity.pdbx_description
1 polymer ?
#
loop_
_entity_poly.entity_id
_entity_poly.type
_entity_poly.pdbx_seq_one_letter_code
_entity_poly.pdbx_strand_id
1 'polypeptide(L)'
;AAETLQPFGVPAMRKDFLVDPYQVIEARACGASGVLLIVRMVPREQLVAMLDCAAELGLFVLLEAFDADDLAVAESLAREREGRDEQVLMGLNCRDLETLEIDSRRFTELRGCLPFQWPAVAESGVLTPDDAARVARLGYRMALVGTSLMRRPDPARAVQELVEAGRKALR
;
A
#
# COMPACT_ATOMS: atom_id res chain seq x y z
N ALA A 1 11.39 -14.57 2.18
CA ALA A 1 10.42 -13.83 3.02
C ALA A 1 9.09 -14.59 3.11
N ALA A 2 8.45 -14.96 1.98
CA ALA A 2 7.15 -15.65 2.00
C ALA A 2 7.17 -16.94 2.81
N GLU A 3 8.13 -17.82 2.56
CA GLU A 3 8.30 -19.09 3.31
C GLU A 3 8.46 -18.87 4.83
N THR A 4 9.16 -17.81 5.23
CA THR A 4 9.38 -17.47 6.65
C THR A 4 8.11 -16.95 7.31
N LEU A 5 7.24 -16.25 6.57
CA LEU A 5 6.03 -15.61 7.06
C LEU A 5 4.82 -16.55 7.06
N GLN A 6 4.79 -17.51 6.14
CA GLN A 6 3.69 -18.47 5.96
C GLN A 6 3.27 -19.20 7.25
N PRO A 7 4.19 -19.73 8.09
CA PRO A 7 3.83 -20.43 9.33
C PRO A 7 3.10 -19.54 10.34
N PHE A 8 3.23 -18.22 10.21
CA PHE A 8 2.62 -17.25 11.11
C PHE A 8 1.33 -16.63 10.51
N GLY A 9 0.92 -17.06 9.31
CA GLY A 9 -0.25 -16.48 8.63
C GLY A 9 -0.06 -15.01 8.22
N VAL A 10 1.19 -14.55 8.08
CA VAL A 10 1.50 -13.17 7.68
C VAL A 10 1.66 -13.11 6.17
N PRO A 11 0.80 -12.35 5.46
CA PRO A 11 0.89 -12.22 4.01
C PRO A 11 2.16 -11.46 3.59
N ALA A 12 2.79 -11.89 2.51
CA ALA A 12 3.93 -11.23 1.89
C ALA A 12 3.49 -10.49 0.63
N MET A 13 3.86 -9.22 0.48
CA MET A 13 3.57 -8.42 -0.70
C MET A 13 4.86 -8.17 -1.49
N ARG A 14 4.82 -8.35 -2.82
CA ARG A 14 5.89 -7.87 -3.70
C ARG A 14 5.74 -6.36 -3.91
N LYS A 15 6.62 -5.57 -3.28
CA LYS A 15 6.76 -4.13 -3.51
C LYS A 15 7.92 -3.91 -4.46
N ASP A 16 7.60 -3.73 -5.73
CA ASP A 16 8.55 -3.56 -6.83
C ASP A 16 7.90 -2.71 -7.93
N PHE A 17 8.65 -2.36 -8.98
CA PHE A 17 8.15 -1.67 -10.17
C PHE A 17 7.60 -2.70 -11.16
N LEU A 18 6.32 -3.06 -11.00
CA LEU A 18 5.65 -4.02 -11.86
C LEU A 18 5.06 -3.27 -13.07
N VAL A 19 5.40 -3.75 -14.24
CA VAL A 19 4.98 -3.15 -15.52
C VAL A 19 4.36 -4.16 -16.50
N ASP A 20 4.28 -5.43 -16.11
CA ASP A 20 3.79 -6.52 -16.98
C ASP A 20 3.08 -7.59 -16.14
N PRO A 21 1.95 -8.17 -16.60
CA PRO A 21 1.25 -9.28 -15.92
C PRO A 21 2.15 -10.47 -15.60
N TYR A 22 3.19 -10.73 -16.38
CA TYR A 22 4.17 -11.78 -16.10
C TYR A 22 4.83 -11.60 -14.72
N GLN A 23 5.11 -10.35 -14.30
CA GLN A 23 5.71 -10.08 -13.00
C GLN A 23 4.72 -10.35 -11.84
N VAL A 24 3.41 -10.26 -12.11
CA VAL A 24 2.36 -10.64 -11.15
C VAL A 24 2.34 -12.17 -10.97
N ILE A 25 2.42 -12.92 -12.08
CA ILE A 25 2.54 -14.40 -12.06
C ILE A 25 3.81 -14.81 -11.31
N GLU A 26 4.94 -14.18 -11.61
CA GLU A 26 6.22 -14.43 -10.93
C GLU A 26 6.12 -14.15 -9.42
N ALA A 27 5.47 -13.05 -9.00
CA ALA A 27 5.25 -12.75 -7.60
C ALA A 27 4.47 -13.88 -6.90
N ARG A 28 3.40 -14.38 -7.52
CA ARG A 28 2.61 -15.50 -7.00
C ARG A 28 3.45 -16.77 -6.90
N ALA A 29 4.21 -17.10 -7.95
CA ALA A 29 5.10 -18.26 -7.97
C ALA A 29 6.17 -18.21 -6.86
N CYS A 30 6.63 -17.00 -6.50
CA CYS A 30 7.53 -16.76 -5.38
C CYS A 30 6.83 -16.72 -4.00
N GLY A 31 5.53 -17.04 -3.92
CA GLY A 31 4.77 -17.13 -2.68
C GLY A 31 4.22 -15.78 -2.17
N ALA A 32 4.16 -14.75 -3.00
CA ALA A 32 3.50 -13.51 -2.62
C ALA A 32 2.00 -13.73 -2.41
N SER A 33 1.44 -13.00 -1.45
CA SER A 33 0.00 -12.91 -1.19
C SER A 33 -0.62 -11.67 -1.82
N GLY A 34 0.21 -10.73 -2.27
CA GLY A 34 -0.23 -9.50 -2.93
C GLY A 34 0.90 -8.82 -3.68
N VAL A 35 0.52 -7.82 -4.48
CA VAL A 35 1.43 -7.01 -5.28
C VAL A 35 1.11 -5.52 -5.13
N LEU A 36 2.11 -4.68 -5.37
CA LEU A 36 1.94 -3.24 -5.48
C LEU A 36 1.98 -2.85 -6.95
N LEU A 37 1.00 -2.05 -7.39
CA LEU A 37 0.94 -1.47 -8.73
C LEU A 37 0.95 0.06 -8.62
N ILE A 38 1.93 0.69 -9.23
CA ILE A 38 2.03 2.15 -9.30
C ILE A 38 1.13 2.67 -10.41
N VAL A 39 0.12 3.45 -10.05
CA VAL A 39 -0.95 3.88 -10.97
C VAL A 39 -0.43 4.60 -12.21
N ARG A 40 0.53 5.51 -12.05
CA ARG A 40 1.11 6.31 -13.14
C ARG A 40 2.22 5.62 -13.94
N MET A 41 2.61 4.39 -13.55
CA MET A 41 3.79 3.72 -14.13
C MET A 41 3.53 3.18 -15.53
N VAL A 42 2.31 2.76 -15.81
CA VAL A 42 1.92 2.11 -17.07
C VAL A 42 0.56 2.62 -17.55
N PRO A 43 0.22 2.44 -18.84
CA PRO A 43 -1.11 2.76 -19.36
C PRO A 43 -2.21 2.01 -18.62
N ARG A 44 -3.43 2.60 -18.61
CA ARG A 44 -4.61 2.05 -17.92
C ARG A 44 -4.91 0.60 -18.34
N GLU A 45 -4.82 0.29 -19.61
CA GLU A 45 -5.10 -1.06 -20.14
C GLU A 45 -4.16 -2.10 -19.53
N GLN A 46 -2.91 -1.72 -19.28
CA GLN A 46 -1.92 -2.60 -18.67
C GLN A 46 -2.16 -2.75 -17.17
N LEU A 47 -2.60 -1.69 -16.48
CA LEU A 47 -3.06 -1.79 -15.09
C LEU A 47 -4.23 -2.76 -14.96
N VAL A 48 -5.23 -2.65 -15.86
CA VAL A 48 -6.38 -3.57 -15.90
C VAL A 48 -5.92 -5.01 -16.09
N ALA A 49 -5.02 -5.27 -17.04
CA ALA A 49 -4.49 -6.61 -17.28
C ALA A 49 -3.74 -7.18 -16.06
N MET A 50 -2.96 -6.35 -15.35
CA MET A 50 -2.28 -6.76 -14.13
C MET A 50 -3.26 -7.00 -12.96
N LEU A 51 -4.32 -6.19 -12.84
CA LEU A 51 -5.39 -6.38 -11.86
C LEU A 51 -6.16 -7.67 -12.12
N ASP A 52 -6.53 -7.96 -13.38
CA ASP A 52 -7.20 -9.21 -13.75
C ASP A 52 -6.31 -10.42 -13.43
N CYS A 53 -5.04 -10.36 -13.79
CA CYS A 53 -4.06 -11.40 -13.45
C CYS A 53 -3.93 -11.61 -11.93
N ALA A 54 -3.90 -10.54 -11.14
CA ALA A 54 -3.82 -10.62 -9.68
C ALA A 54 -5.09 -11.26 -9.09
N ALA A 55 -6.27 -10.91 -9.61
CA ALA A 55 -7.55 -11.49 -9.22
C ALA A 55 -7.62 -13.00 -9.49
N GLU A 56 -7.25 -13.43 -10.70
CA GLU A 56 -7.19 -14.84 -11.09
C GLU A 56 -6.26 -15.68 -10.19
N LEU A 57 -5.20 -15.04 -9.69
CA LEU A 57 -4.21 -15.67 -8.81
C LEU A 57 -4.55 -15.54 -7.31
N GLY A 58 -5.65 -14.88 -6.95
CA GLY A 58 -6.07 -14.65 -5.57
C GLY A 58 -5.10 -13.76 -4.79
N LEU A 59 -4.48 -12.77 -5.46
CA LEU A 59 -3.58 -11.79 -4.85
C LEU A 59 -4.34 -10.52 -4.48
N PHE A 60 -4.07 -9.95 -3.29
CA PHE A 60 -4.49 -8.59 -3.05
C PHE A 60 -3.63 -7.60 -3.83
N VAL A 61 -4.18 -6.42 -4.15
CA VAL A 61 -3.46 -5.37 -4.86
C VAL A 61 -3.44 -4.08 -4.06
N LEU A 62 -2.25 -3.50 -3.90
CA LEU A 62 -2.07 -2.14 -3.41
C LEU A 62 -1.87 -1.22 -4.63
N LEU A 63 -2.85 -0.37 -4.92
CA LEU A 63 -2.75 0.69 -5.93
C LEU A 63 -2.03 1.89 -5.31
N GLU A 64 -0.79 2.14 -5.72
CA GLU A 64 0.03 3.23 -5.20
C GLU A 64 -0.16 4.49 -6.05
N ALA A 65 -0.60 5.56 -5.39
CA ALA A 65 -0.86 6.88 -5.93
C ALA A 65 0.05 7.94 -5.28
N PHE A 66 0.34 9.02 -6.00
CA PHE A 66 1.22 10.12 -5.53
C PHE A 66 0.51 11.46 -5.44
N ASP A 67 -0.62 11.64 -6.13
CA ASP A 67 -1.40 12.86 -6.15
C ASP A 67 -2.89 12.58 -6.34
N ALA A 68 -3.69 13.65 -6.49
CA ALA A 68 -5.14 13.55 -6.65
C ALA A 68 -5.55 12.87 -7.97
N ASP A 69 -4.79 13.06 -9.04
CA ASP A 69 -5.09 12.46 -10.35
C ASP A 69 -4.87 10.95 -10.31
N ASP A 70 -3.77 10.49 -9.71
CA ASP A 70 -3.53 9.07 -9.49
C ASP A 70 -4.61 8.43 -8.62
N LEU A 71 -5.03 9.13 -7.53
CA LEU A 71 -6.10 8.65 -6.65
C LEU A 71 -7.42 8.52 -7.41
N ALA A 72 -7.74 9.45 -8.30
CA ALA A 72 -8.95 9.37 -9.13
C ALA A 72 -8.91 8.18 -10.09
N VAL A 73 -7.75 7.90 -10.71
CA VAL A 73 -7.57 6.72 -11.57
C VAL A 73 -7.67 5.43 -10.74
N ALA A 74 -7.02 5.36 -9.58
CA ALA A 74 -7.10 4.21 -8.68
C ALA A 74 -8.55 3.93 -8.24
N GLU A 75 -9.29 4.98 -7.86
CA GLU A 75 -10.71 4.87 -7.50
C GLU A 75 -11.56 4.36 -8.65
N SER A 76 -11.37 4.89 -9.86
CA SER A 76 -12.09 4.42 -11.05
C SER A 76 -11.85 2.93 -11.30
N LEU A 77 -10.59 2.49 -11.25
CA LEU A 77 -10.22 1.08 -11.42
C LEU A 77 -10.87 0.18 -10.36
N ALA A 78 -10.88 0.60 -9.10
CA ALA A 78 -11.46 -0.18 -8.02
C ALA A 78 -13.00 -0.23 -8.10
N ARG A 79 -13.66 0.87 -8.51
CA ARG A 79 -15.13 0.91 -8.73
C ARG A 79 -15.58 -0.03 -9.83
N GLU A 80 -14.84 -0.15 -10.93
CA GLU A 80 -15.15 -1.07 -12.03
C GLU A 80 -15.06 -2.54 -11.60
N ARG A 81 -14.47 -2.79 -10.44
CA ARG A 81 -14.26 -4.12 -9.85
C ARG A 81 -15.12 -4.36 -8.60
N GLU A 82 -16.00 -3.42 -8.27
CA GLU A 82 -16.95 -3.59 -7.16
C GLU A 82 -17.82 -4.84 -7.34
N GLY A 83 -18.02 -5.58 -6.25
CA GLY A 83 -18.80 -6.83 -6.26
C GLY A 83 -18.02 -8.06 -6.71
N ARG A 84 -16.73 -7.92 -7.10
CA ARG A 84 -15.83 -9.04 -7.31
C ARG A 84 -15.16 -9.40 -5.96
N ASP A 85 -14.79 -10.65 -5.80
CA ASP A 85 -14.05 -11.11 -4.60
C ASP A 85 -12.55 -10.74 -4.74
N GLU A 86 -12.29 -9.44 -4.80
CA GLU A 86 -10.95 -8.86 -4.99
C GLU A 86 -10.59 -7.94 -3.83
N GLN A 87 -9.38 -8.07 -3.31
CA GLN A 87 -8.89 -7.22 -2.23
C GLN A 87 -8.02 -6.10 -2.80
N VAL A 88 -8.58 -4.91 -2.90
CA VAL A 88 -7.88 -3.70 -3.36
C VAL A 88 -7.64 -2.77 -2.19
N LEU A 89 -6.42 -2.26 -2.08
CA LEU A 89 -5.97 -1.27 -1.10
C LEU A 89 -5.57 0.01 -1.83
N MET A 90 -5.81 1.17 -1.21
CA MET A 90 -5.46 2.47 -1.76
C MET A 90 -4.24 3.04 -1.05
N GLY A 91 -3.11 3.12 -1.74
CA GLY A 91 -1.87 3.68 -1.21
C GLY A 91 -1.68 5.15 -1.60
N LEU A 92 -1.31 5.99 -0.64
CA LEU A 92 -0.78 7.32 -0.91
C LEU A 92 0.69 7.36 -0.51
N ASN A 93 1.57 7.54 -1.51
CA ASN A 93 3.00 7.64 -1.29
C ASN A 93 3.44 9.12 -1.22
N CYS A 94 3.96 9.50 -0.05
CA CYS A 94 4.47 10.85 0.19
C CYS A 94 5.91 11.06 -0.29
N ARG A 95 6.53 10.05 -0.89
CA ARG A 95 7.88 10.16 -1.47
C ARG A 95 7.78 10.58 -2.93
N ASP A 96 8.45 11.64 -3.28
CA ASP A 96 8.67 12.01 -4.67
C ASP A 96 9.60 10.98 -5.34
N LEU A 97 9.25 10.52 -6.56
CA LEU A 97 10.04 9.49 -7.26
C LEU A 97 11.29 10.04 -7.94
N GLU A 98 11.35 11.36 -8.21
CA GLU A 98 12.48 11.99 -8.86
C GLU A 98 13.49 12.50 -7.83
N THR A 99 13.02 13.24 -6.83
CA THR A 99 13.88 13.85 -5.81
C THR A 99 14.16 12.96 -4.62
N LEU A 100 13.34 11.90 -4.44
CA LEU A 100 13.33 11.00 -3.28
C LEU A 100 12.98 11.69 -1.96
N GLU A 101 12.58 12.95 -1.99
CA GLU A 101 12.13 13.70 -0.81
C GLU A 101 10.78 13.19 -0.31
N ILE A 102 10.56 13.30 0.99
CA ILE A 102 9.31 12.87 1.64
C ILE A 102 8.57 14.10 2.16
N ASP A 103 7.37 14.33 1.66
CA ASP A 103 6.46 15.35 2.17
C ASP A 103 5.23 14.75 2.84
N SER A 104 5.31 14.50 4.12
CA SER A 104 4.23 13.89 4.90
C SER A 104 2.99 14.78 5.08
N ARG A 105 3.02 16.07 4.65
CA ARG A 105 1.85 16.96 4.62
C ARG A 105 0.81 16.46 3.62
N ARG A 106 1.22 15.77 2.57
CA ARG A 106 0.35 15.14 1.56
C ARG A 106 -0.72 14.24 2.16
N PHE A 107 -0.43 13.55 3.28
CA PHE A 107 -1.44 12.74 3.98
C PHE A 107 -2.65 13.57 4.42
N THR A 108 -2.44 14.82 4.80
CA THR A 108 -3.52 15.73 5.21
C THR A 108 -4.13 16.43 4.00
N GLU A 109 -3.32 16.92 3.09
CA GLU A 109 -3.74 17.69 1.92
C GLU A 109 -4.61 16.87 0.97
N LEU A 110 -4.24 15.61 0.72
CA LEU A 110 -4.94 14.71 -0.19
C LEU A 110 -5.98 13.81 0.52
N ARG A 111 -6.22 14.03 1.82
CA ARG A 111 -7.21 13.26 2.57
C ARG A 111 -8.60 13.26 1.91
N GLY A 112 -9.01 14.41 1.38
CA GLY A 112 -10.31 14.56 0.71
C GLY A 112 -10.44 13.81 -0.62
N CYS A 113 -9.31 13.40 -1.21
CA CYS A 113 -9.26 12.64 -2.47
C CYS A 113 -9.19 11.13 -2.25
N LEU A 114 -9.01 10.67 -1.00
CA LEU A 114 -8.92 9.24 -0.70
C LEU A 114 -10.32 8.59 -0.74
N PRO A 115 -10.49 7.52 -1.52
CA PRO A 115 -11.75 6.78 -1.55
C PRO A 115 -11.82 5.82 -0.35
N PHE A 116 -12.28 6.32 0.81
CA PHE A 116 -12.29 5.59 2.09
C PHE A 116 -13.20 4.35 2.15
N GLN A 117 -13.90 4.02 1.10
CA GLN A 117 -14.59 2.73 0.97
C GLN A 117 -13.61 1.55 0.83
N TRP A 118 -12.38 1.80 0.36
CA TRP A 118 -11.28 0.85 0.38
C TRP A 118 -10.30 1.19 1.50
N PRO A 119 -9.59 0.19 2.08
CA PRO A 119 -8.59 0.47 3.11
C PRO A 119 -7.46 1.34 2.57
N ALA A 120 -7.24 2.50 3.20
CA ALA A 120 -6.18 3.42 2.83
C ALA A 120 -4.86 3.07 3.52
N VAL A 121 -3.77 3.10 2.76
CA VAL A 121 -2.39 2.81 3.19
C VAL A 121 -1.54 4.07 3.10
N ALA A 122 -0.94 4.49 4.22
CA ALA A 122 0.03 5.58 4.26
C ALA A 122 1.42 5.04 3.89
N GLU A 123 2.00 5.57 2.81
CA GLU A 123 3.32 5.13 2.33
C GLU A 123 4.34 6.25 2.43
N SER A 124 5.52 5.93 2.94
CA SER A 124 6.58 6.88 3.24
C SER A 124 6.14 7.98 4.23
N GLY A 125 7.01 8.42 5.13
CA GLY A 125 6.69 9.51 6.07
C GLY A 125 6.00 9.12 7.38
N VAL A 126 5.80 7.82 7.65
CA VAL A 126 5.46 7.30 8.98
C VAL A 126 6.75 6.78 9.63
N LEU A 127 7.32 7.56 10.53
CA LEU A 127 8.63 7.30 11.13
C LEU A 127 8.55 7.06 12.64
N THR A 128 7.55 7.64 13.28
CA THR A 128 7.37 7.66 14.73
C THR A 128 5.98 7.19 15.14
N PRO A 129 5.76 6.80 16.41
CA PRO A 129 4.43 6.52 16.93
C PRO A 129 3.44 7.69 16.76
N ASP A 130 3.91 8.93 16.85
CA ASP A 130 3.07 10.11 16.65
C ASP A 130 2.62 10.24 15.19
N ASP A 131 3.47 9.89 14.22
CA ASP A 131 3.08 9.83 12.81
C ASP A 131 2.02 8.74 12.58
N ALA A 132 2.20 7.57 13.17
CA ALA A 132 1.23 6.48 13.09
C ALA A 132 -0.13 6.89 13.67
N ALA A 133 -0.14 7.55 14.83
CA ALA A 133 -1.35 8.11 15.43
C ALA A 133 -1.99 9.19 14.55
N ARG A 134 -1.18 10.05 13.93
CA ARG A 134 -1.65 11.11 13.03
C ARG A 134 -2.34 10.53 11.78
N VAL A 135 -1.70 9.61 11.07
CA VAL A 135 -2.30 9.02 9.85
C VAL A 135 -3.54 8.19 10.20
N ALA A 136 -3.58 7.50 11.34
CA ALA A 136 -4.76 6.81 11.81
C ALA A 136 -5.95 7.75 12.00
N ARG A 137 -5.76 8.93 12.65
CA ARG A 137 -6.81 9.96 12.78
C ARG A 137 -7.27 10.54 11.44
N LEU A 138 -6.40 10.56 10.43
CA LEU A 138 -6.75 10.97 9.07
C LEU A 138 -7.56 9.91 8.32
N GLY A 139 -7.73 8.69 8.86
CA GLY A 139 -8.54 7.63 8.26
C GLY A 139 -7.72 6.51 7.60
N TYR A 140 -6.39 6.62 7.55
CA TYR A 140 -5.56 5.51 7.06
C TYR A 140 -5.67 4.31 8.00
N ARG A 141 -5.80 3.13 7.42
CA ARG A 141 -5.95 1.85 8.15
C ARG A 141 -4.64 1.08 8.26
N MET A 142 -3.72 1.34 7.36
CA MET A 142 -2.42 0.67 7.28
C MET A 142 -1.33 1.68 6.97
N ALA A 143 -0.08 1.28 7.23
CA ALA A 143 1.10 2.03 6.83
C ALA A 143 2.19 1.10 6.29
N LEU A 144 2.87 1.51 5.21
CA LEU A 144 4.10 0.88 4.74
C LEU A 144 5.30 1.59 5.37
N VAL A 145 6.02 0.85 6.20
CA VAL A 145 7.15 1.37 6.97
C VAL A 145 8.36 0.46 6.75
N GLY A 146 9.40 0.98 6.15
CA GLY A 146 10.64 0.23 5.90
C GLY A 146 11.85 0.86 6.58
N THR A 147 12.33 1.96 6.03
CA THR A 147 13.61 2.59 6.40
C THR A 147 13.73 2.90 7.91
N SER A 148 12.65 3.39 8.54
CA SER A 148 12.68 3.72 9.97
C SER A 148 12.79 2.46 10.84
N LEU A 149 12.16 1.36 10.46
CA LEU A 149 12.25 0.08 11.19
C LEU A 149 13.62 -0.55 11.06
N MET A 150 14.19 -0.56 9.85
CA MET A 150 15.49 -1.16 9.58
C MET A 150 16.68 -0.41 10.24
N ARG A 151 16.45 0.84 10.66
CA ARG A 151 17.45 1.62 11.40
C ARG A 151 17.35 1.48 12.91
N ARG A 152 16.31 0.81 13.43
CA ARG A 152 16.14 0.60 14.87
C ARG A 152 16.94 -0.60 15.37
N PRO A 153 17.53 -0.52 16.57
CA PRO A 153 18.19 -1.66 17.21
C PRO A 153 17.23 -2.84 17.45
N ASP A 154 15.96 -2.56 17.72
CA ASP A 154 14.89 -3.54 17.91
C ASP A 154 13.70 -3.19 16.99
N PRO A 155 13.68 -3.75 15.75
CA PRO A 155 12.60 -3.53 14.81
C PRO A 155 11.24 -4.09 15.29
N ALA A 156 11.25 -5.20 16.04
CA ALA A 156 10.01 -5.83 16.53
C ALA A 156 9.29 -4.90 17.52
N ARG A 157 10.04 -4.34 18.47
CA ARG A 157 9.52 -3.35 19.41
C ARG A 157 9.03 -2.09 18.69
N ALA A 158 9.77 -1.61 17.69
CA ALA A 158 9.38 -0.43 16.91
C ALA A 158 8.05 -0.66 16.18
N VAL A 159 7.82 -1.86 15.61
CA VAL A 159 6.52 -2.21 15.00
C VAL A 159 5.41 -2.19 16.04
N GLN A 160 5.62 -2.76 17.22
CA GLN A 160 4.63 -2.76 18.30
C GLN A 160 4.24 -1.33 18.70
N GLU A 161 5.23 -0.45 18.92
CA GLU A 161 5.01 0.95 19.27
C GLU A 161 4.17 1.70 18.21
N LEU A 162 4.46 1.50 16.93
CA LEU A 162 3.68 2.09 15.83
C LEU A 162 2.24 1.58 15.79
N VAL A 163 2.05 0.27 15.91
CA VAL A 163 0.72 -0.38 15.89
C VAL A 163 -0.11 0.06 17.08
N GLU A 164 0.47 0.11 18.30
CA GLU A 164 -0.22 0.55 19.50
C GLU A 164 -0.65 2.02 19.40
N ALA A 165 0.23 2.90 18.90
CA ALA A 165 -0.08 4.31 18.72
C ALA A 165 -1.22 4.52 17.72
N GLY A 166 -1.19 3.83 16.57
CA GLY A 166 -2.27 3.87 15.57
C GLY A 166 -3.60 3.37 16.14
N ARG A 167 -3.60 2.22 16.83
CA ARG A 167 -4.81 1.65 17.45
C ARG A 167 -5.38 2.55 18.53
N LYS A 168 -4.53 3.17 19.35
CA LYS A 168 -4.97 4.11 20.40
C LYS A 168 -5.60 5.36 19.83
N ALA A 169 -5.15 5.82 18.68
CA ALA A 169 -5.68 7.00 18.00
C ALA A 169 -7.07 6.81 17.37
N LEU A 170 -7.54 5.56 17.23
CA LEU A 170 -8.84 5.18 16.67
C LEU A 170 -9.91 4.91 17.76
N ARG A 171 -9.54 4.96 19.03
CA ARG A 171 -10.45 4.81 20.18
C ARG A 171 -10.98 6.16 20.63
#